data_0500fa85f8091dc1372db2ee7ae3dfd6
#
_entry.id   0500fa85f8091dc1372db2ee7ae3dfd6
#
_cell.length_a   1.000
_cell.length_b   1.000
_cell.length_c   1.000
_cell.angle_alpha   90.00
_cell.angle_beta   90.00
_cell.angle_gamma   90.00
#
_symmetry.space_group_name_H-M   'P 1'
#
loop_
_entity.id
_entity.type
_entity.pdbx_description
1 polymer ?
#
loop_
_entity_poly.entity_id
_entity_poly.type
_entity_poly.pdbx_seq_one_letter_code
_entity_poly.pdbx_strand_id
1 'polypeptide(L)'
;ILDDGSTPVTTYIPGAQYTVNLAMNSNPVKKGFQATALSSTNVMAGGFTAQAGNTSINGTTRKYANHTASSNTSASAPVWTWTWIAPATNVGDVTFYVASNKTNNNGNDNGDVIYLSQHTLSAQSSSSLQEQNTSKISIRFNSELNQVIADFSSLNVSKMSFNLMDLSGKSIFSSTLGFSQIGVNQQSIKLPSGLNSGVYMATLFIGNTPLSAKVYIP
;
A
#
# COMPACT_ATOMS: atom_id res chain seq x y z
N ILE A 1 -9.13 -14.03 -4.42
CA ILE A 1 -9.33 -12.63 -3.97
C ILE A 1 -8.12 -12.26 -3.14
N LEU A 2 -7.45 -11.16 -3.46
CA LEU A 2 -6.42 -10.55 -2.63
C LEU A 2 -7.07 -9.67 -1.58
N ASP A 3 -6.51 -9.70 -0.37
CA ASP A 3 -7.03 -9.00 0.78
C ASP A 3 -5.84 -8.38 1.54
N ASP A 4 -5.95 -7.14 1.94
CA ASP A 4 -4.98 -6.45 2.81
C ASP A 4 -5.31 -6.60 4.31
N GLY A 5 -6.28 -7.46 4.63
CA GLY A 5 -6.82 -7.71 5.96
C GLY A 5 -8.18 -7.08 6.20
N SER A 6 -8.74 -6.33 5.25
CA SER A 6 -10.03 -5.63 5.39
C SER A 6 -10.95 -5.76 4.18
N THR A 7 -10.44 -5.61 2.95
CA THR A 7 -11.23 -5.60 1.72
C THR A 7 -10.46 -6.21 0.55
N PRO A 8 -11.17 -6.81 -0.45
CA PRO A 8 -10.55 -7.22 -1.72
C PRO A 8 -9.92 -6.03 -2.43
N VAL A 9 -8.67 -6.18 -2.87
CA VAL A 9 -7.91 -5.11 -3.52
C VAL A 9 -7.77 -5.33 -5.03
N THR A 10 -7.79 -4.25 -5.79
CA THR A 10 -7.55 -4.21 -7.25
C THR A 10 -6.25 -3.49 -7.59
N THR A 11 -5.62 -2.87 -6.60
CA THR A 11 -4.33 -2.19 -6.72
C THR A 11 -3.37 -2.70 -5.66
N TYR A 12 -2.07 -2.58 -5.89
CA TYR A 12 -1.06 -2.91 -4.90
C TYR A 12 -0.14 -1.73 -4.60
N ILE A 13 0.32 -1.65 -3.36
CA ILE A 13 1.36 -0.73 -2.91
C ILE A 13 2.70 -1.47 -2.99
N PRO A 14 3.73 -0.92 -3.66
CA PRO A 14 5.06 -1.53 -3.69
C PRO A 14 5.59 -1.86 -2.29
N GLY A 15 6.09 -3.07 -2.12
CA GLY A 15 6.62 -3.59 -0.84
C GLY A 15 5.58 -4.02 0.19
N ALA A 16 4.29 -3.77 -0.03
CA ALA A 16 3.23 -4.18 0.90
C ALA A 16 2.97 -5.69 0.85
N GLN A 17 2.44 -6.21 1.95
CA GLN A 17 2.08 -7.60 2.12
C GLN A 17 0.56 -7.79 1.98
N TYR A 18 0.16 -8.83 1.27
CA TYR A 18 -1.24 -9.18 1.02
C TYR A 18 -1.50 -10.65 1.32
N THR A 19 -2.69 -10.94 1.82
CA THR A 19 -3.21 -12.30 1.91
C THR A 19 -3.91 -12.66 0.59
N VAL A 20 -3.52 -13.75 -0.03
CA VAL A 20 -4.16 -14.27 -1.24
C VAL A 20 -5.08 -15.42 -0.85
N ASN A 21 -6.35 -15.29 -1.15
CA ASN A 21 -7.36 -16.32 -0.92
C ASN A 21 -7.89 -16.84 -2.26
N LEU A 22 -7.67 -18.12 -2.53
CA LEU A 22 -8.19 -18.82 -3.71
C LEU A 22 -9.29 -19.78 -3.29
N ALA A 23 -10.51 -19.54 -3.72
CA ALA A 23 -11.64 -20.41 -3.48
C ALA A 23 -12.09 -21.10 -4.78
N MET A 24 -12.49 -22.37 -4.68
CA MET A 24 -13.25 -23.06 -5.73
C MET A 24 -14.75 -22.93 -5.44
N ASN A 25 -15.55 -22.71 -6.49
CA ASN A 25 -17.02 -22.70 -6.38
C ASN A 25 -17.63 -24.07 -6.12
N SER A 26 -16.82 -25.13 -6.15
CA SER A 26 -17.24 -26.51 -5.86
C SER A 26 -16.23 -27.16 -4.92
N ASN A 27 -16.66 -28.16 -4.17
CA ASN A 27 -15.81 -28.92 -3.25
C ASN A 27 -15.73 -30.41 -3.68
N PRO A 28 -15.01 -30.75 -4.77
CA PRO A 28 -14.86 -32.12 -5.26
C PRO A 28 -14.06 -32.98 -4.27
N VAL A 29 -14.16 -34.32 -4.41
CA VAL A 29 -13.45 -35.30 -3.56
C VAL A 29 -11.95 -35.01 -3.54
N LYS A 30 -11.38 -34.68 -4.71
CA LYS A 30 -10.02 -34.17 -4.81
C LYS A 30 -9.97 -32.89 -5.68
N LYS A 31 -9.09 -32.03 -5.29
CA LYS A 31 -8.89 -30.71 -5.92
C LYS A 31 -7.44 -30.28 -5.79
N GLY A 32 -7.01 -29.39 -6.67
CA GLY A 32 -5.67 -28.83 -6.61
C GLY A 32 -5.58 -27.49 -7.31
N PHE A 33 -4.49 -26.80 -7.10
CA PHE A 33 -4.19 -25.57 -7.83
C PHE A 33 -2.68 -25.34 -7.94
N GLN A 34 -2.32 -24.50 -8.89
CA GLN A 34 -1.03 -23.83 -8.98
C GLN A 34 -1.27 -22.38 -9.38
N ALA A 35 -0.54 -21.44 -8.75
CA ALA A 35 -0.64 -20.02 -9.04
C ALA A 35 0.73 -19.37 -9.07
N THR A 36 0.90 -18.33 -9.90
CA THR A 36 2.08 -17.47 -9.94
C THR A 36 1.66 -16.02 -10.17
N ALA A 37 2.52 -15.05 -9.82
CA ALA A 37 2.29 -13.62 -10.05
C ALA A 37 3.40 -13.07 -10.96
N LEU A 38 3.02 -12.46 -12.09
CA LEU A 38 3.96 -12.01 -13.11
C LEU A 38 3.71 -10.54 -13.47
N SER A 39 4.80 -9.83 -13.79
CA SER A 39 4.73 -8.52 -14.44
C SER A 39 4.34 -8.65 -15.92
N SER A 40 4.08 -7.53 -16.57
CA SER A 40 3.81 -7.46 -18.01
C SER A 40 4.96 -7.99 -18.88
N THR A 41 6.19 -8.04 -18.34
CA THR A 41 7.36 -8.62 -19.00
C THR A 41 7.55 -10.12 -18.71
N ASN A 42 6.55 -10.79 -18.13
CA ASN A 42 6.54 -12.23 -17.81
C ASN A 42 7.62 -12.65 -16.79
N VAL A 43 8.01 -11.71 -15.90
CA VAL A 43 8.96 -11.95 -14.81
C VAL A 43 8.19 -12.08 -13.50
N MET A 44 8.66 -12.92 -12.57
CA MET A 44 8.08 -13.06 -11.24
C MET A 44 7.97 -11.69 -10.55
N ALA A 45 6.78 -11.34 -10.12
CA ALA A 45 6.48 -10.07 -9.48
C ALA A 45 6.20 -10.27 -7.99
N GLY A 46 7.16 -9.88 -7.15
CA GLY A 46 7.07 -10.02 -5.70
C GLY A 46 7.47 -11.41 -5.18
N GLY A 47 7.10 -11.70 -3.94
CA GLY A 47 7.45 -12.93 -3.24
C GLY A 47 6.23 -13.66 -2.69
N PHE A 48 6.32 -15.01 -2.57
CA PHE A 48 5.29 -15.82 -1.94
C PHE A 48 5.80 -16.46 -0.66
N THR A 49 4.93 -16.55 0.36
CA THR A 49 5.13 -17.33 1.58
C THR A 49 3.94 -18.24 1.79
N ALA A 50 4.21 -19.53 2.05
CA ALA A 50 3.21 -20.54 2.23
C ALA A 50 2.47 -20.40 3.56
N GLN A 51 1.19 -20.84 3.57
CA GLN A 51 0.44 -21.12 4.78
C GLN A 51 0.63 -22.61 5.15
N ALA A 52 1.19 -22.89 6.32
CA ALA A 52 1.45 -24.25 6.76
C ALA A 52 0.18 -25.11 6.75
N GLY A 53 0.30 -26.33 6.20
CA GLY A 53 -0.82 -27.28 6.09
C GLY A 53 -1.85 -26.95 5.01
N ASN A 54 -1.79 -25.77 4.39
CA ASN A 54 -2.75 -25.31 3.39
C ASN A 54 -2.11 -25.13 2.01
N THR A 55 -0.98 -24.44 1.95
CA THR A 55 -0.24 -24.20 0.70
C THR A 55 1.24 -24.52 0.83
N SER A 56 1.89 -24.74 -0.29
CA SER A 56 3.35 -24.88 -0.44
C SER A 56 3.85 -23.96 -1.56
N ILE A 57 5.10 -23.51 -1.44
CA ILE A 57 5.75 -22.69 -2.46
C ILE A 57 6.92 -23.46 -3.05
N ASN A 58 6.97 -23.56 -4.38
CA ASN A 58 8.08 -24.17 -5.10
C ASN A 58 8.60 -23.25 -6.22
N GLY A 59 9.63 -23.70 -6.93
CA GLY A 59 10.31 -22.94 -7.97
C GLY A 59 11.48 -22.12 -7.44
N THR A 60 12.41 -21.78 -8.31
CA THR A 60 13.61 -20.98 -8.00
C THR A 60 13.44 -19.53 -8.42
N THR A 61 13.54 -19.23 -9.71
CA THR A 61 13.40 -17.89 -10.26
C THR A 61 11.93 -17.47 -10.32
N ARG A 62 11.05 -18.37 -10.78
CA ARG A 62 9.60 -18.17 -10.74
C ARG A 62 9.02 -19.01 -9.60
N LYS A 63 8.30 -18.38 -8.70
CA LYS A 63 7.64 -19.03 -7.57
C LYS A 63 6.22 -19.42 -7.92
N TYR A 64 5.81 -20.59 -7.44
CA TYR A 64 4.47 -21.09 -7.59
C TYR A 64 3.90 -21.45 -6.23
N ALA A 65 2.70 -20.95 -5.94
CA ALA A 65 1.88 -21.40 -4.84
C ALA A 65 1.10 -22.63 -5.29
N ASN A 66 1.09 -23.69 -4.46
CA ASN A 66 0.42 -24.94 -4.76
C ASN A 66 -0.37 -25.42 -3.53
N HIS A 67 -1.38 -26.27 -3.76
CA HIS A 67 -2.01 -27.04 -2.70
C HIS A 67 -1.02 -28.00 -2.03
N THR A 68 -1.36 -28.44 -0.81
CA THR A 68 -0.64 -29.51 -0.10
C THR A 68 -1.47 -30.79 -0.11
N ALA A 69 -0.87 -31.91 0.28
CA ALA A 69 -1.61 -33.17 0.44
C ALA A 69 -2.75 -33.07 1.46
N SER A 70 -2.60 -32.22 2.50
CA SER A 70 -3.63 -31.99 3.51
C SER A 70 -4.73 -31.01 3.07
N SER A 71 -4.54 -30.27 1.98
CA SER A 71 -5.50 -29.27 1.49
C SER A 71 -6.16 -29.64 0.15
N ASN A 72 -5.96 -30.86 -0.35
CA ASN A 72 -6.40 -31.28 -1.67
C ASN A 72 -7.69 -32.14 -1.71
N THR A 73 -8.37 -32.29 -0.59
CA THR A 73 -9.59 -33.11 -0.51
C THR A 73 -10.82 -32.29 -0.14
N SER A 74 -12.02 -32.88 -0.31
CA SER A 74 -13.28 -32.29 0.13
C SER A 74 -13.38 -32.13 1.66
N ALA A 75 -12.58 -32.88 2.44
CA ALA A 75 -12.48 -32.72 3.89
C ALA A 75 -11.74 -31.45 4.32
N SER A 76 -10.89 -30.89 3.44
CA SER A 76 -10.22 -29.62 3.69
C SER A 76 -11.10 -28.43 3.32
N ALA A 77 -10.84 -27.28 3.93
CA ALA A 77 -11.54 -26.03 3.56
C ALA A 77 -11.42 -25.78 2.05
N PRO A 78 -12.47 -25.25 1.39
CA PRO A 78 -12.46 -24.99 -0.06
C PRO A 78 -11.62 -23.76 -0.44
N VAL A 79 -10.85 -23.23 0.49
CA VAL A 79 -10.03 -22.02 0.31
C VAL A 79 -8.57 -22.34 0.57
N TRP A 80 -7.70 -21.97 -0.38
CA TRP A 80 -6.26 -21.96 -0.20
C TRP A 80 -5.79 -20.53 0.06
N THR A 81 -4.86 -20.40 1.01
CA THR A 81 -4.35 -19.11 1.45
C THR A 81 -2.83 -19.10 1.43
N TRP A 82 -2.25 -18.03 0.93
CA TRP A 82 -0.81 -17.74 1.04
C TRP A 82 -0.57 -16.24 1.11
N THR A 83 0.63 -15.85 1.51
CA THR A 83 1.03 -14.45 1.53
C THR A 83 1.73 -14.08 0.22
N TRP A 84 1.40 -12.92 -0.33
CA TRP A 84 2.15 -12.26 -1.39
C TRP A 84 2.74 -10.95 -0.87
N ILE A 85 4.07 -10.79 -1.02
CA ILE A 85 4.75 -9.52 -0.80
C ILE A 85 4.95 -8.89 -2.17
N ALA A 86 4.35 -7.73 -2.38
CA ALA A 86 4.45 -7.00 -3.65
C ALA A 86 5.91 -6.62 -3.97
N PRO A 87 6.26 -6.43 -5.26
CA PRO A 87 7.57 -5.93 -5.64
C PRO A 87 7.94 -4.67 -4.87
N ALA A 88 9.21 -4.54 -4.43
CA ALA A 88 9.67 -3.39 -3.66
C ALA A 88 9.58 -2.05 -4.42
N THR A 89 9.53 -2.11 -5.76
CA THR A 89 9.35 -0.96 -6.65
C THR A 89 8.12 -1.15 -7.52
N ASN A 90 7.60 -0.06 -8.07
CA ASN A 90 6.52 -0.13 -9.06
C ASN A 90 7.02 -0.82 -10.34
N VAL A 91 6.44 -1.99 -10.67
CA VAL A 91 6.72 -2.75 -11.90
C VAL A 91 5.56 -2.70 -12.90
N GLY A 92 4.60 -1.79 -12.69
CA GLY A 92 3.36 -1.74 -13.46
C GLY A 92 2.36 -2.78 -12.98
N ASP A 93 1.52 -3.24 -13.89
CA ASP A 93 0.51 -4.25 -13.58
C ASP A 93 1.15 -5.60 -13.23
N VAL A 94 0.59 -6.24 -12.21
CA VAL A 94 0.92 -7.60 -11.80
C VAL A 94 -0.29 -8.49 -12.00
N THR A 95 -0.12 -9.56 -12.76
CA THR A 95 -1.20 -10.53 -13.02
C THR A 95 -0.92 -11.85 -12.31
N PHE A 96 -1.87 -12.26 -11.49
CA PHE A 96 -1.92 -13.61 -10.92
C PHE A 96 -2.53 -14.55 -11.93
N TYR A 97 -1.78 -15.57 -12.33
CA TYR A 97 -2.23 -16.66 -13.19
C TYR A 97 -2.50 -17.88 -12.32
N VAL A 98 -3.68 -18.45 -12.43
CA VAL A 98 -4.14 -19.57 -11.60
C VAL A 98 -4.64 -20.69 -12.51
N ALA A 99 -4.13 -21.89 -12.27
CA ALA A 99 -4.71 -23.13 -12.78
C ALA A 99 -5.26 -23.93 -11.60
N SER A 100 -6.51 -24.31 -11.62
CA SER A 100 -7.14 -25.18 -10.64
C SER A 100 -7.70 -26.44 -11.27
N ASN A 101 -7.53 -27.57 -10.58
CA ASN A 101 -7.98 -28.88 -11.02
C ASN A 101 -9.15 -29.37 -10.16
N LYS A 102 -10.27 -29.70 -10.80
CA LYS A 102 -11.36 -30.47 -10.24
C LYS A 102 -11.24 -31.90 -10.72
N THR A 103 -10.80 -32.82 -9.85
CA THR A 103 -10.60 -34.20 -10.26
C THR A 103 -11.87 -35.04 -10.12
N ASN A 104 -11.99 -36.09 -10.91
CA ASN A 104 -13.01 -37.13 -10.77
C ASN A 104 -12.58 -38.28 -9.83
N ASN A 105 -11.34 -38.19 -9.26
CA ASN A 105 -10.77 -39.12 -8.29
C ASN A 105 -10.61 -40.57 -8.82
N ASN A 106 -10.39 -40.76 -10.11
CA ASN A 106 -10.20 -42.07 -10.73
C ASN A 106 -8.74 -42.58 -10.71
N GLY A 107 -7.83 -41.81 -10.12
CA GLY A 107 -6.40 -42.15 -10.01
C GLY A 107 -5.53 -41.81 -11.19
N ASN A 108 -6.11 -41.21 -12.26
CA ASN A 108 -5.41 -40.71 -13.42
C ASN A 108 -5.97 -39.33 -13.83
N ASP A 109 -5.43 -38.72 -14.89
CA ASP A 109 -5.82 -37.40 -15.40
C ASP A 109 -7.03 -37.41 -16.35
N ASN A 110 -7.51 -38.60 -16.74
CA ASN A 110 -8.66 -38.70 -17.63
C ASN A 110 -9.96 -38.27 -16.93
N GLY A 111 -10.65 -37.29 -17.51
CA GLY A 111 -11.89 -36.76 -16.98
C GLY A 111 -11.75 -35.72 -15.89
N ASP A 112 -10.52 -35.31 -15.57
CA ASP A 112 -10.25 -34.14 -14.73
C ASP A 112 -10.59 -32.87 -15.49
N VAL A 113 -11.02 -31.83 -14.77
CA VAL A 113 -11.37 -30.53 -15.36
C VAL A 113 -10.44 -29.45 -14.84
N ILE A 114 -9.69 -28.84 -15.75
CA ILE A 114 -8.79 -27.73 -15.45
C ILE A 114 -9.50 -26.39 -15.72
N TYR A 115 -9.47 -25.51 -14.73
CA TYR A 115 -9.95 -24.13 -14.83
C TYR A 115 -8.75 -23.17 -14.78
N LEU A 116 -8.73 -22.24 -15.72
CA LEU A 116 -7.72 -21.18 -15.78
C LEU A 116 -8.38 -19.85 -15.42
N SER A 117 -7.70 -19.07 -14.61
CA SER A 117 -8.12 -17.69 -14.33
C SER A 117 -6.92 -16.77 -14.19
N GLN A 118 -7.16 -15.48 -14.42
CA GLN A 118 -6.17 -14.43 -14.23
C GLN A 118 -6.78 -13.24 -13.50
N HIS A 119 -5.99 -12.61 -12.63
CA HIS A 119 -6.40 -11.47 -11.81
C HIS A 119 -5.29 -10.44 -11.83
N THR A 120 -5.56 -9.28 -12.40
CA THR A 120 -4.58 -8.20 -12.53
C THR A 120 -4.79 -7.15 -11.47
N LEU A 121 -3.69 -6.71 -10.85
CA LEU A 121 -3.63 -5.57 -9.96
C LEU A 121 -2.75 -4.51 -10.59
N SER A 122 -3.22 -3.28 -10.60
CA SER A 122 -2.40 -2.15 -11.02
C SER A 122 -1.55 -1.65 -9.85
N ALA A 123 -0.32 -1.22 -10.15
CA ALA A 123 0.47 -0.55 -9.14
C ALA A 123 -0.21 0.75 -8.73
N GLN A 124 -0.33 0.97 -7.43
CA GLN A 124 -0.72 2.28 -6.95
C GLN A 124 0.38 3.27 -7.35
N SER A 125 0.04 4.22 -8.22
CA SER A 125 0.99 5.27 -8.61
C SER A 125 1.30 6.12 -7.38
N SER A 126 2.60 6.30 -7.10
CA SER A 126 3.08 7.22 -6.06
C SER A 126 2.77 8.70 -6.35
N SER A 127 2.05 8.98 -7.45
CA SER A 127 1.58 10.32 -7.83
C SER A 127 0.23 10.69 -7.23
N SER A 128 -0.50 9.80 -6.60
CA SER A 128 -1.54 10.22 -5.68
C SER A 128 -0.83 10.65 -4.40
N LEU A 129 -0.85 11.93 -4.10
CA LEU A 129 -0.85 12.37 -2.71
C LEU A 129 -1.74 11.34 -2.00
N GLN A 130 -1.13 10.45 -1.20
CA GLN A 130 -1.87 9.59 -0.32
C GLN A 130 -2.77 10.56 0.45
N GLU A 131 -4.07 10.57 0.16
CA GLU A 131 -5.03 10.98 1.17
C GLU A 131 -4.89 9.92 2.27
N GLN A 132 -3.81 10.04 3.02
CA GLN A 132 -3.75 9.52 4.36
C GLN A 132 -5.02 10.03 5.02
N ASN A 133 -5.82 9.13 5.55
CA ASN A 133 -6.93 9.39 6.45
C ASN A 133 -6.65 10.70 7.19
N THR A 134 -7.17 11.78 6.64
CA THR A 134 -6.81 13.14 7.01
C THR A 134 -7.49 13.46 8.31
N SER A 135 -6.85 13.11 9.40
CA SER A 135 -6.93 13.97 10.55
C SER A 135 -6.62 15.38 10.06
N LYS A 136 -7.61 16.27 10.12
CA LYS A 136 -7.59 17.62 9.55
C LYS A 136 -6.19 18.24 9.56
N ILE A 137 -5.49 18.23 8.43
CA ILE A 137 -4.29 19.03 8.27
C ILE A 137 -4.78 20.44 8.03
N SER A 138 -4.42 21.35 8.89
CA SER A 138 -4.70 22.78 8.69
C SER A 138 -3.46 23.60 8.97
N ILE A 139 -3.12 24.49 8.05
CA ILE A 139 -2.12 25.53 8.26
C ILE A 139 -2.82 26.87 8.11
N ARG A 140 -2.78 27.68 9.15
CA ARG A 140 -3.45 28.99 9.20
C ARG A 140 -2.55 30.04 9.84
N PHE A 141 -2.74 31.29 9.49
CA PHE A 141 -2.12 32.44 10.15
C PHE A 141 -3.00 32.95 11.30
N ASN A 142 -2.39 33.20 12.44
CA ASN A 142 -2.99 33.87 13.57
C ASN A 142 -2.41 35.29 13.65
N SER A 143 -3.21 36.29 13.36
CA SER A 143 -2.80 37.70 13.32
C SER A 143 -2.51 38.27 14.69
N GLU A 144 -3.20 37.84 15.74
CA GLU A 144 -3.04 38.36 17.10
C GLU A 144 -1.67 38.00 17.67
N LEU A 145 -1.19 36.79 17.36
CA LEU A 145 0.09 36.27 17.89
C LEU A 145 1.24 36.38 16.87
N ASN A 146 0.94 36.82 15.64
CA ASN A 146 1.86 36.82 14.51
C ASN A 146 2.55 35.43 14.30
N GLN A 147 1.70 34.41 14.19
CA GLN A 147 2.14 33.02 14.12
C GLN A 147 1.43 32.26 13.00
N VAL A 148 2.15 31.32 12.38
CA VAL A 148 1.51 30.24 11.61
C VAL A 148 1.27 29.07 12.56
N ILE A 149 0.02 28.58 12.56
CA ILE A 149 -0.38 27.39 13.33
C ILE A 149 -0.63 26.27 12.35
N ALA A 150 0.05 25.13 12.58
CA ALA A 150 -0.13 23.91 11.80
C ALA A 150 -0.69 22.81 12.72
N ASP A 151 -1.87 22.28 12.38
CA ASP A 151 -2.46 21.10 13.00
C ASP A 151 -2.30 19.92 12.05
N PHE A 152 -1.74 18.80 12.52
CA PHE A 152 -1.48 17.63 11.70
C PHE A 152 -1.39 16.36 12.55
N SER A 153 -1.45 15.19 11.91
CA SER A 153 -1.15 13.90 12.55
C SER A 153 0.13 13.31 11.97
N SER A 154 0.92 12.65 12.82
CA SER A 154 2.13 11.94 12.42
C SER A 154 2.08 10.49 12.92
N LEU A 155 2.51 9.56 12.04
CA LEU A 155 2.63 8.15 12.38
C LEU A 155 3.98 7.82 13.06
N ASN A 156 4.98 8.69 12.88
CA ASN A 156 6.32 8.49 13.40
C ASN A 156 6.84 9.79 14.03
N VAL A 157 7.78 9.65 14.96
CA VAL A 157 8.56 10.78 15.46
C VAL A 157 9.54 11.20 14.37
N SER A 158 9.40 12.42 13.86
CA SER A 158 10.21 12.94 12.74
C SER A 158 10.66 14.37 13.01
N LYS A 159 11.87 14.72 12.58
CA LYS A 159 12.38 16.09 12.65
C LYS A 159 11.50 17.00 11.80
N MET A 160 11.19 18.19 12.32
CA MET A 160 10.36 19.17 11.62
C MET A 160 11.16 20.40 11.22
N SER A 161 10.79 21.00 10.09
CA SER A 161 11.23 22.32 9.67
C SER A 161 10.10 23.09 8.98
N PHE A 162 10.18 24.40 8.98
CA PHE A 162 9.19 25.27 8.40
C PHE A 162 9.83 26.20 7.38
N ASN A 163 9.14 26.47 6.30
CA ASN A 163 9.53 27.47 5.29
C ASN A 163 8.32 28.30 4.87
N LEU A 164 8.49 29.62 4.85
CA LEU A 164 7.55 30.58 4.31
C LEU A 164 8.13 31.17 3.02
N MET A 165 7.43 31.04 1.91
CA MET A 165 7.83 31.53 0.60
C MET A 165 6.82 32.53 0.06
N ASP A 166 7.29 33.48 -0.72
CA ASP A 166 6.42 34.32 -1.52
C ASP A 166 5.87 33.54 -2.74
N LEU A 167 5.00 34.18 -3.52
CA LEU A 167 4.41 33.54 -4.71
C LEU A 167 5.41 33.35 -5.87
N SER A 168 6.61 33.95 -5.80
CA SER A 168 7.68 33.70 -6.76
C SER A 168 8.52 32.49 -6.41
N GLY A 169 8.28 31.87 -5.24
CA GLY A 169 9.06 30.75 -4.71
C GLY A 169 10.30 31.16 -3.92
N LYS A 170 10.50 32.45 -3.67
CA LYS A 170 11.61 32.95 -2.85
C LYS A 170 11.30 32.65 -1.38
N SER A 171 12.25 32.01 -0.68
CA SER A 171 12.16 31.80 0.76
C SER A 171 12.28 33.13 1.51
N ILE A 172 11.30 33.44 2.31
CA ILE A 172 11.21 34.69 3.11
C ILE A 172 11.64 34.41 4.56
N PHE A 173 11.26 33.22 5.07
CA PHE A 173 11.59 32.82 6.44
C PHE A 173 11.68 31.30 6.53
N SER A 174 12.66 30.79 7.26
CA SER A 174 12.78 29.37 7.56
C SER A 174 13.13 29.16 9.02
N SER A 175 12.67 28.04 9.59
CA SER A 175 12.94 27.66 10.97
C SER A 175 13.06 26.15 11.10
N THR A 176 14.05 25.70 11.85
CA THR A 176 14.12 24.32 12.32
C THR A 176 13.27 24.20 13.57
N LEU A 177 12.38 23.24 13.55
CA LEU A 177 11.48 22.92 14.67
C LEU A 177 11.99 21.66 15.40
N GLY A 178 11.35 21.29 16.49
CA GLY A 178 11.66 20.04 17.20
C GLY A 178 11.24 18.80 16.42
N PHE A 179 10.78 17.78 17.14
CA PHE A 179 10.28 16.52 16.57
C PHE A 179 8.76 16.45 16.73
N SER A 180 8.10 15.84 15.74
CA SER A 180 6.69 15.47 15.85
C SER A 180 6.50 14.37 16.89
N GLN A 181 5.30 14.29 17.45
CA GLN A 181 4.84 13.17 18.26
C GLN A 181 4.01 12.22 17.39
N ILE A 182 3.93 10.95 17.77
CA ILE A 182 2.98 10.02 17.16
C ILE A 182 1.56 10.47 17.52
N GLY A 183 0.66 10.52 16.54
CA GLY A 183 -0.72 11.01 16.70
C GLY A 183 -0.87 12.48 16.34
N VAL A 184 -1.82 13.16 17.00
CA VAL A 184 -2.21 14.55 16.72
C VAL A 184 -1.15 15.52 17.25
N ASN A 185 -0.75 16.46 16.40
CA ASN A 185 0.23 17.49 16.71
C ASN A 185 -0.35 18.87 16.41
N GLN A 186 0.06 19.87 17.16
CA GLN A 186 -0.10 21.28 16.85
C GLN A 186 1.25 21.98 16.97
N GLN A 187 1.65 22.67 15.92
CA GLN A 187 2.90 23.44 15.90
C GLN A 187 2.61 24.92 15.66
N SER A 188 3.09 25.77 16.55
CA SER A 188 3.01 27.22 16.42
C SER A 188 4.38 27.79 16.02
N ILE A 189 4.43 28.50 14.92
CA ILE A 189 5.65 29.08 14.35
C ILE A 189 5.54 30.61 14.37
N LYS A 190 6.30 31.27 15.24
CA LYS A 190 6.35 32.73 15.30
C LYS A 190 7.06 33.28 14.07
N LEU A 191 6.40 34.19 13.38
CA LEU A 191 6.97 34.88 12.21
C LEU A 191 7.79 36.11 12.62
N PRO A 192 8.78 36.52 11.82
CA PRO A 192 9.49 37.76 12.04
C PRO A 192 8.53 38.96 11.89
N SER A 193 8.83 40.03 12.59
CA SER A 193 8.13 41.32 12.41
C SER A 193 8.54 41.97 11.08
N GLY A 194 7.62 42.73 10.48
CA GLY A 194 7.93 43.52 9.27
C GLY A 194 7.79 42.73 7.96
N LEU A 195 7.07 41.62 7.96
CA LEU A 195 6.65 40.99 6.71
C LEU A 195 5.64 41.90 6.00
N ASN A 196 5.79 42.00 4.68
CA ASN A 196 4.81 42.75 3.88
C ASN A 196 3.46 42.04 3.87
N SER A 197 2.39 42.82 3.87
CA SER A 197 1.04 42.25 3.64
C SER A 197 0.98 41.52 2.31
N GLY A 198 0.45 40.30 2.32
CA GLY A 198 0.35 39.50 1.10
C GLY A 198 0.03 38.03 1.32
N VAL A 199 -0.02 37.28 0.22
CA VAL A 199 -0.23 35.84 0.22
C VAL A 199 1.12 35.14 0.14
N TYR A 200 1.33 34.19 1.03
CA TYR A 200 2.52 33.39 1.14
C TYR A 200 2.20 31.89 1.08
N MET A 201 3.17 31.10 0.68
CA MET A 201 3.11 29.64 0.79
C MET A 201 3.81 29.23 2.09
N ALA A 202 3.05 28.74 3.06
CA ALA A 202 3.56 28.19 4.30
C ALA A 202 3.72 26.66 4.14
N THR A 203 4.94 26.15 4.36
CA THR A 203 5.26 24.72 4.24
C THR A 203 5.90 24.23 5.55
N LEU A 204 5.25 23.23 6.16
CA LEU A 204 5.81 22.45 7.26
C LEU A 204 6.34 21.14 6.69
N PHE A 205 7.60 20.83 6.95
CA PHE A 205 8.21 19.55 6.63
C PHE A 205 8.22 18.65 7.88
N ILE A 206 7.75 17.41 7.73
CA ILE A 206 7.82 16.36 8.76
C ILE A 206 8.69 15.25 8.17
N GLY A 207 9.96 15.21 8.58
CA GLY A 207 10.97 14.46 7.84
C GLY A 207 11.09 14.99 6.42
N ASN A 208 10.83 14.15 5.42
CA ASN A 208 10.84 14.51 3.99
C ASN A 208 9.43 14.83 3.43
N THR A 209 8.40 14.81 4.26
CA THR A 209 7.01 15.04 3.81
C THR A 209 6.64 16.51 3.98
N PRO A 210 6.35 17.26 2.89
CA PRO A 210 5.89 18.63 2.96
C PRO A 210 4.38 18.70 3.16
N LEU A 211 3.95 19.58 4.05
CA LEU A 211 2.55 20.02 4.23
C LEU A 211 2.50 21.51 3.92
N SER A 212 1.75 21.90 2.90
CA SER A 212 1.75 23.28 2.42
C SER A 212 0.33 23.87 2.35
N ALA A 213 0.22 25.14 2.69
CA ALA A 213 -1.00 25.91 2.48
C ALA A 213 -0.68 27.38 2.15
N LYS A 214 -1.59 28.03 1.42
CA LYS A 214 -1.56 29.48 1.24
C LYS A 214 -2.06 30.15 2.51
N VAL A 215 -1.30 31.11 3.02
CA VAL A 215 -1.67 31.94 4.17
C VAL A 215 -1.64 33.41 3.76
N TYR A 216 -2.62 34.18 4.20
CA TYR A 216 -2.62 35.63 4.03
C TYR A 216 -2.07 36.27 5.31
N ILE A 217 -1.06 37.11 5.18
CA ILE A 217 -0.49 37.94 6.25
C ILE A 217 -0.96 39.37 5.99
N PRO A 218 -1.71 39.98 6.90
CA PRO A 218 -2.30 41.33 6.74
C PRO A 218 -1.27 42.45 6.77
#